data_49d2af39e2ea1e493c73799a30e9e2c9
#
_entry.id   49d2af39e2ea1e493c73799a30e9e2c9
#
_cell.length_a   1.000
_cell.length_b   1.000
_cell.length_c   1.000
_cell.angle_alpha   90.00
_cell.angle_beta   90.00
_cell.angle_gamma   90.00
#
_symmetry.space_group_name_H-M   'P 1'
#
loop_
_entity.id
_entity.type
_entity.pdbx_description
1 polymer ?
#
loop_
_entity_poly.entity_id
_entity_poly.type
_entity_poly.pdbx_seq_one_letter_code
_entity_poly.pdbx_strand_id
1 'polypeptide(L)'
;MKKTLALSAQLFLSLTAFGQYKNSSGIRIGHTSALTYKRFITDTQAMEFMASGRNQGFQLTTLYQFHKPMDIGFNDDFHFYYGVGAHVGYERLQDRLLNGPFTPPTLEFQDRERSFFTMGVNTIIGIEYRWLKIPMTIGLDIKPYLDFVGMRRTNLRFWDTAISFKYIF
;
A
#
# COMPACT_ATOMS: atom_id res chain seq x y z
N MET A 1 -6.67 -18.30 34.10
CA MET A 1 -6.05 -17.54 33.04
C MET A 1 -5.96 -18.27 31.67
N LYS A 2 -5.61 -19.57 31.61
CA LYS A 2 -5.54 -20.31 30.31
C LYS A 2 -6.91 -20.51 29.63
N LYS A 3 -8.02 -20.64 30.41
CA LYS A 3 -9.36 -20.82 29.84
C LYS A 3 -9.99 -19.54 29.28
N THR A 4 -9.63 -18.37 29.80
CA THR A 4 -10.10 -17.08 29.29
C THR A 4 -9.38 -16.70 27.98
N LEU A 5 -8.11 -17.09 27.82
CA LEU A 5 -7.37 -16.88 26.58
C LEU A 5 -7.90 -17.77 25.44
N ALA A 6 -8.30 -19.00 25.74
CA ALA A 6 -8.90 -19.91 24.76
C ALA A 6 -10.30 -19.44 24.33
N LEU A 7 -11.08 -18.85 25.23
CA LEU A 7 -12.42 -18.35 24.94
C LEU A 7 -12.36 -17.10 24.05
N SER A 8 -11.38 -16.20 24.27
CA SER A 8 -11.17 -15.03 23.42
C SER A 8 -10.66 -15.42 22.02
N ALA A 9 -9.82 -16.44 21.92
CA ALA A 9 -9.37 -16.96 20.62
C ALA A 9 -10.52 -17.62 19.85
N GLN A 10 -11.42 -18.35 20.51
CA GLN A 10 -12.61 -18.92 19.87
C GLN A 10 -13.63 -17.86 19.44
N LEU A 11 -13.78 -16.78 20.20
CA LEU A 11 -14.67 -15.67 19.81
C LEU A 11 -14.17 -14.94 18.56
N PHE A 12 -12.84 -14.86 18.36
CA PHE A 12 -12.26 -14.33 17.13
C PHE A 12 -12.41 -15.26 15.90
N LEU A 13 -12.46 -16.58 16.12
CA LEU A 13 -12.64 -17.55 15.04
C LEU A 13 -14.11 -17.71 14.60
N SER A 14 -15.08 -17.39 15.46
CA SER A 14 -16.50 -17.58 15.15
C SER A 14 -17.15 -16.45 14.34
N LEU A 15 -16.41 -15.38 14.03
CA LEU A 15 -16.89 -14.27 13.19
C LEU A 15 -16.73 -14.52 11.68
N THR A 16 -16.28 -15.70 11.26
CA THR A 16 -16.29 -16.10 9.86
C THR A 16 -17.64 -16.69 9.45
N ALA A 17 -18.72 -15.94 9.63
CA ALA A 17 -19.97 -16.23 8.96
C ALA A 17 -19.75 -15.98 7.45
N PHE A 18 -20.13 -16.93 6.63
CA PHE A 18 -20.16 -16.92 5.16
C PHE A 18 -20.95 -15.71 4.63
N GLY A 19 -20.35 -14.53 4.73
CA GLY A 19 -20.81 -13.29 4.14
C GLY A 19 -19.84 -12.91 3.03
N GLN A 20 -20.35 -12.35 1.96
CA GLN A 20 -19.55 -11.73 0.90
C GLN A 20 -18.36 -11.00 1.51
N TYR A 21 -17.18 -11.33 1.03
CA TYR A 21 -15.91 -10.71 1.36
C TYR A 21 -16.04 -9.17 1.42
N LYS A 22 -16.16 -8.62 2.60
CA LYS A 22 -16.31 -7.16 2.78
C LYS A 22 -15.01 -6.46 3.11
N ASN A 23 -14.16 -7.09 3.90
CA ASN A 23 -12.96 -6.45 4.40
C ASN A 23 -11.75 -7.36 4.26
N SER A 24 -10.60 -6.77 4.00
CA SER A 24 -9.32 -7.46 4.11
C SER A 24 -8.25 -6.53 4.61
N SER A 25 -7.30 -7.07 5.34
CA SER A 25 -6.09 -6.36 5.75
C SER A 25 -4.86 -7.20 5.50
N GLY A 26 -3.74 -6.56 5.26
CA GLY A 26 -2.53 -7.28 4.96
C GLY A 26 -1.32 -6.38 4.74
N ILE A 27 -0.35 -6.96 4.08
CA ILE A 27 0.92 -6.31 3.76
C ILE A 27 1.12 -6.27 2.25
N ARG A 28 1.69 -5.19 1.78
CA ARG A 28 2.18 -5.00 0.42
C ARG A 28 3.69 -4.89 0.49
N ILE A 29 4.41 -5.75 -0.22
CA ILE A 29 5.88 -5.84 -0.22
C ILE A 29 6.36 -5.56 -1.64
N GLY A 30 7.20 -4.56 -1.80
CA GLY A 30 7.73 -4.18 -3.10
C GLY A 30 8.58 -2.92 -3.02
N HIS A 31 8.57 -2.14 -4.08
CA HIS A 31 9.32 -0.89 -4.11
C HIS A 31 8.88 0.07 -3.00
N THR A 32 7.57 0.15 -2.76
CA THR A 32 7.00 0.80 -1.58
C THR A 32 6.25 -0.24 -0.75
N SER A 33 6.79 -0.58 0.42
CA SER A 33 6.13 -1.51 1.34
C SER A 33 5.09 -0.79 2.19
N ALA A 34 3.94 -1.44 2.40
CA ALA A 34 2.82 -0.83 3.10
C ALA A 34 2.00 -1.85 3.90
N LEU A 35 1.38 -1.38 4.97
CA LEU A 35 0.23 -2.03 5.56
C LEU A 35 -1.02 -1.61 4.78
N THR A 36 -1.91 -2.55 4.48
CA THR A 36 -3.10 -2.30 3.67
C THR A 36 -4.36 -2.71 4.40
N TYR A 37 -5.41 -1.93 4.19
CA TYR A 37 -6.77 -2.26 4.58
C TYR A 37 -7.69 -1.98 3.39
N LYS A 38 -8.39 -2.99 2.89
CA LYS A 38 -9.32 -2.89 1.77
C LYS A 38 -10.72 -3.21 2.24
N ARG A 39 -11.68 -2.37 1.86
CA ARG A 39 -13.10 -2.56 2.12
C ARG A 39 -13.88 -2.51 0.82
N PHE A 40 -14.64 -3.56 0.53
CA PHE A 40 -15.57 -3.57 -0.58
C PHE A 40 -16.82 -2.76 -0.23
N ILE A 41 -17.16 -1.82 -1.11
CA ILE A 41 -18.37 -1.00 -1.03
C ILE A 41 -19.51 -1.70 -1.77
N THR A 42 -19.18 -2.29 -2.91
CA THR A 42 -20.04 -3.15 -3.72
C THR A 42 -19.26 -4.40 -4.11
N ASP A 43 -19.89 -5.35 -4.79
CA ASP A 43 -19.23 -6.60 -5.23
C ASP A 43 -18.03 -6.35 -6.16
N THR A 44 -17.99 -5.21 -6.84
CA THR A 44 -16.97 -4.87 -7.82
C THR A 44 -16.13 -3.63 -7.47
N GLN A 45 -16.49 -2.92 -6.41
CA GLN A 45 -15.85 -1.66 -6.05
C GLN A 45 -15.33 -1.71 -4.63
N ALA A 46 -14.07 -1.30 -4.43
CA ALA A 46 -13.43 -1.29 -3.13
C ALA A 46 -12.69 0.02 -2.86
N MET A 47 -12.63 0.39 -1.59
CA MET A 47 -11.67 1.39 -1.09
C MET A 47 -10.52 0.69 -0.39
N GLU A 48 -9.30 1.06 -0.73
CA GLU A 48 -8.09 0.56 -0.08
C GLU A 48 -7.31 1.71 0.54
N PHE A 49 -6.96 1.53 1.81
CA PHE A 49 -6.12 2.44 2.58
C PHE A 49 -4.76 1.78 2.78
N MET A 50 -3.69 2.51 2.50
CA MET A 50 -2.33 2.03 2.65
C MET A 50 -1.54 3.00 3.53
N ALA A 51 -0.80 2.43 4.48
CA ALA A 51 0.16 3.14 5.31
C ALA A 51 1.56 2.62 4.99
N SER A 52 2.42 3.46 4.46
CA SER A 52 3.76 3.09 3.99
C SER A 52 4.86 3.95 4.57
N GLY A 53 6.03 3.33 4.81
CA GLY A 53 7.27 4.03 5.07
C GLY A 53 7.97 4.34 3.74
N ARG A 54 8.42 5.58 3.58
CA ARG A 54 9.11 6.01 2.37
C ARG A 54 10.09 7.14 2.66
N ASN A 55 11.32 7.06 2.12
CA ASN A 55 12.33 8.11 2.21
C ASN A 55 12.49 8.68 3.64
N GLN A 56 12.64 7.81 4.64
CA GLN A 56 12.69 8.16 6.07
C GLN A 56 11.48 8.95 6.57
N GLY A 57 10.35 8.87 5.85
CA GLY A 57 9.09 9.49 6.16
C GLY A 57 7.94 8.49 6.19
N PHE A 58 6.74 9.02 6.19
CA PHE A 58 5.50 8.26 6.23
C PHE A 58 4.53 8.76 5.16
N GLN A 59 3.80 7.84 4.54
CA GLN A 59 2.82 8.14 3.51
C GLN A 59 1.52 7.38 3.75
N LEU A 60 0.40 8.09 3.68
CA LEU A 60 -0.95 7.53 3.64
C LEU A 60 -1.50 7.64 2.24
N THR A 61 -2.01 6.54 1.71
CA THR A 61 -2.62 6.47 0.38
C THR A 61 -4.03 5.92 0.50
N THR A 62 -4.96 6.54 -0.21
CA THR A 62 -6.34 6.04 -0.38
C THR A 62 -6.58 5.78 -1.85
N LEU A 63 -7.07 4.58 -2.18
CA LEU A 63 -7.33 4.14 -3.54
C LEU A 63 -8.80 3.71 -3.66
N TYR A 64 -9.43 4.12 -4.73
CA TYR A 64 -10.73 3.60 -5.17
C TYR A 64 -10.50 2.63 -6.31
N GLN A 65 -10.91 1.37 -6.15
CA GLN A 65 -10.59 0.26 -7.03
C GLN A 65 -11.83 -0.38 -7.61
N PHE A 66 -11.72 -0.80 -8.87
CA PHE A 66 -12.71 -1.60 -9.59
C PHE A 66 -12.15 -3.01 -9.80
N HIS A 67 -12.88 -4.01 -9.37
CA HIS A 67 -12.54 -5.42 -9.50
C HIS A 67 -13.39 -6.07 -10.60
N LYS A 68 -12.75 -6.84 -11.48
CA LYS A 68 -13.41 -7.63 -12.51
C LYS A 68 -12.97 -9.08 -12.40
N PRO A 69 -13.87 -10.04 -12.27
CA PRO A 69 -13.53 -11.45 -12.33
C PRO A 69 -12.86 -11.77 -13.68
N MET A 70 -11.82 -12.58 -13.65
CA MET A 70 -11.14 -13.08 -14.84
C MET A 70 -11.55 -14.54 -15.03
N ASP A 71 -12.27 -14.82 -16.11
CA ASP A 71 -12.59 -16.19 -16.52
C ASP A 71 -11.34 -16.81 -17.19
N ILE A 72 -10.49 -17.45 -16.38
CA ILE A 72 -9.28 -18.14 -16.85
C ILE A 72 -9.54 -19.65 -16.92
N GLY A 73 -10.71 -20.08 -17.38
CA GLY A 73 -11.01 -21.46 -17.80
C GLY A 73 -10.83 -22.60 -16.79
N PHE A 74 -10.17 -22.39 -15.67
CA PHE A 74 -9.90 -23.40 -14.64
C PHE A 74 -10.22 -22.97 -13.22
N ASN A 75 -10.29 -21.66 -12.90
CA ASN A 75 -10.58 -21.16 -11.56
C ASN A 75 -11.19 -19.76 -11.64
N ASP A 76 -12.38 -19.59 -11.09
CA ASP A 76 -13.09 -18.30 -10.97
C ASP A 76 -12.49 -17.36 -9.91
N ASP A 77 -11.29 -17.68 -9.40
CA ASP A 77 -10.70 -17.02 -8.24
C ASP A 77 -9.75 -15.87 -8.58
N PHE A 78 -9.48 -15.65 -9.86
CA PHE A 78 -8.66 -14.55 -10.32
C PHE A 78 -9.48 -13.29 -10.57
N HIS A 79 -9.03 -12.18 -10.03
CA HIS A 79 -9.65 -10.88 -10.21
C HIS A 79 -8.62 -9.89 -10.74
N PHE A 80 -8.93 -9.27 -11.86
CA PHE A 80 -8.22 -8.08 -12.32
C PHE A 80 -8.76 -6.87 -11.58
N TYR A 81 -7.89 -5.99 -11.11
CA TYR A 81 -8.31 -4.74 -10.51
C TYR A 81 -7.51 -3.56 -11.02
N TYR A 82 -8.18 -2.42 -11.08
CA TYR A 82 -7.57 -1.14 -11.41
C TYR A 82 -8.25 -0.05 -10.58
N GLY A 83 -7.54 1.05 -10.38
CA GLY A 83 -8.08 2.12 -9.55
C GLY A 83 -7.26 3.40 -9.61
N VAL A 84 -7.82 4.41 -8.97
CA VAL A 84 -7.22 5.73 -8.82
C VAL A 84 -7.30 6.16 -7.37
N GLY A 85 -6.43 7.05 -6.96
CA GLY A 85 -6.44 7.56 -5.61
C GLY A 85 -5.50 8.72 -5.39
N ALA A 86 -5.36 9.08 -4.14
CA ALA A 86 -4.48 10.16 -3.70
C ALA A 86 -3.64 9.71 -2.51
N HIS A 87 -2.54 10.37 -2.31
CA HIS A 87 -1.71 10.17 -1.14
C HIS A 87 -1.29 11.51 -0.54
N VAL A 88 -1.04 11.45 0.74
CA VAL A 88 -0.41 12.51 1.51
C VAL A 88 0.71 11.89 2.33
N GLY A 89 1.78 12.62 2.51
CA GLY A 89 2.94 12.10 3.21
C GLY A 89 3.87 13.19 3.70
N TYR A 90 4.89 12.70 4.36
CA TYR A 90 5.96 13.49 4.91
C TYR A 90 7.28 12.78 4.59
N GLU A 91 8.17 13.47 3.92
CA GLU A 91 9.49 12.94 3.53
C GLU A 91 10.60 13.79 4.17
N ARG A 92 11.67 13.12 4.57
CA ARG A 92 12.92 13.76 4.97
C ARG A 92 13.93 13.63 3.84
N LEU A 93 14.32 14.75 3.27
CA LEU A 93 15.42 14.82 2.33
C LEU A 93 16.69 15.19 3.10
N GLN A 94 17.62 14.26 3.17
CA GLN A 94 19.01 14.60 3.46
C GLN A 94 19.62 15.18 2.18
N ASP A 95 19.80 16.50 2.12
CA ASP A 95 20.65 17.11 1.11
C ASP A 95 22.09 16.64 1.36
N ARG A 96 22.47 15.52 0.78
CA ARG A 96 23.87 15.18 0.59
C ARG A 96 24.42 16.21 -0.39
N LEU A 97 25.00 17.28 0.14
CA LEU A 97 25.86 18.15 -0.65
C LEU A 97 26.96 17.26 -1.20
N LEU A 98 26.97 17.09 -2.51
CA LEU A 98 27.97 16.35 -3.24
C LEU A 98 29.33 16.90 -2.84
N ASN A 99 30.14 16.10 -2.17
CA ASN A 99 31.55 16.34 -1.99
C ASN A 99 32.21 16.32 -3.39
N GLY A 100 32.22 17.45 -4.06
CA GLY A 100 33.06 17.66 -5.21
C GLY A 100 34.53 17.74 -4.75
N PRO A 101 35.50 17.33 -5.57
CA PRO A 101 36.93 17.35 -5.22
C PRO A 101 37.50 18.75 -4.95
N PHE A 102 36.70 19.79 -5.00
CA PHE A 102 37.06 21.20 -4.79
C PHE A 102 36.37 21.86 -3.59
N THR A 103 35.78 21.09 -2.67
CA THR A 103 35.15 21.69 -1.47
C THR A 103 36.23 21.96 -0.40
N PRO A 104 36.41 23.21 0.05
CA PRO A 104 37.41 23.53 1.04
C PRO A 104 37.04 22.87 2.41
N PRO A 105 38.03 22.39 3.19
CA PRO A 105 37.80 21.60 4.42
C PRO A 105 37.23 22.37 5.61
N THR A 106 36.90 23.65 5.44
CA THR A 106 36.40 24.53 6.49
C THR A 106 34.88 24.73 6.53
N LEU A 107 34.13 24.10 5.64
CA LEU A 107 32.67 24.14 5.72
C LEU A 107 32.19 23.01 6.63
N GLU A 108 31.88 23.33 7.87
CA GLU A 108 31.12 22.47 8.78
C GLU A 108 29.83 22.05 8.04
N PHE A 109 29.70 20.74 7.84
CA PHE A 109 28.51 20.14 7.26
C PHE A 109 27.35 20.32 8.21
N GLN A 110 26.57 21.39 8.06
CA GLN A 110 25.27 21.44 8.66
C GLN A 110 24.38 20.45 7.90
N ASP A 111 24.19 19.28 8.47
CA ASP A 111 23.14 18.34 8.09
C ASP A 111 21.79 19.05 8.27
N ARG A 112 21.36 19.77 7.24
CA ARG A 112 20.04 20.37 7.20
C ARG A 112 19.04 19.30 6.80
N GLU A 113 18.57 18.55 7.77
CA GLU A 113 17.37 17.74 7.57
C GLU A 113 16.21 18.67 7.23
N ARG A 114 15.81 18.67 5.96
CA ARG A 114 14.60 19.35 5.52
C ARG A 114 13.50 18.34 5.37
N SER A 115 12.46 18.56 6.14
CA SER A 115 11.24 17.79 6.01
C SER A 115 10.25 18.48 5.09
N PHE A 116 9.68 17.73 4.17
CA PHE A 116 8.74 18.24 3.19
C PHE A 116 7.43 17.46 3.27
N PHE A 117 6.34 18.20 3.22
CA PHE A 117 5.04 17.63 2.99
C PHE A 117 4.92 17.23 1.52
N THR A 118 4.43 16.02 1.27
CA THR A 118 4.18 15.48 -0.06
C THR A 118 2.71 15.17 -0.22
N MET A 119 2.18 15.45 -1.38
CA MET A 119 0.85 15.05 -1.79
C MET A 119 0.89 14.64 -3.26
N GLY A 120 -0.04 13.79 -3.66
CA GLY A 120 -0.09 13.40 -5.05
C GLY A 120 -1.23 12.48 -5.38
N VAL A 121 -1.23 12.04 -6.64
CA VAL A 121 -2.23 11.13 -7.19
C VAL A 121 -1.58 9.80 -7.54
N ASN A 122 -2.35 8.72 -7.38
CA ASN A 122 -1.93 7.36 -7.66
C ASN A 122 -2.90 6.71 -8.62
N THR A 123 -2.38 5.84 -9.44
CA THR A 123 -3.17 4.82 -10.11
C THR A 123 -2.68 3.44 -9.65
N ILE A 124 -3.49 2.41 -9.80
CA ILE A 124 -3.11 1.04 -9.51
C ILE A 124 -3.72 0.12 -10.55
N ILE A 125 -2.94 -0.88 -10.96
CA ILE A 125 -3.40 -1.96 -11.83
C ILE A 125 -2.78 -3.23 -11.27
N GLY A 126 -3.59 -4.29 -11.12
CA GLY A 126 -3.11 -5.54 -10.57
C GLY A 126 -4.03 -6.72 -10.82
N ILE A 127 -3.52 -7.87 -10.42
CA ILE A 127 -4.24 -9.13 -10.42
C ILE A 127 -4.23 -9.65 -8.98
N GLU A 128 -5.38 -10.11 -8.51
CA GLU A 128 -5.56 -10.71 -7.19
C GLU A 128 -6.09 -12.13 -7.35
N TYR A 129 -5.43 -13.08 -6.71
CA TYR A 129 -5.90 -14.45 -6.58
C TYR A 129 -6.44 -14.68 -5.18
N ARG A 130 -7.62 -15.25 -5.07
CA ARG A 130 -8.29 -15.57 -3.81
C ARG A 130 -8.29 -17.08 -3.59
N TRP A 131 -7.81 -17.51 -2.43
CA TRP A 131 -7.96 -18.92 -2.04
C TRP A 131 -9.36 -19.19 -1.51
N LEU A 132 -10.04 -20.19 -2.06
CA LEU A 132 -11.39 -20.58 -1.60
C LEU A 132 -11.37 -21.28 -0.23
N LYS A 133 -10.29 -21.98 0.07
CA LYS A 133 -10.18 -22.79 1.30
C LYS A 133 -9.61 -22.01 2.50
N ILE A 134 -8.95 -20.92 2.27
CA ILE A 134 -8.24 -20.10 3.26
C ILE A 134 -8.69 -18.67 3.06
N PRO A 135 -9.05 -17.92 4.12
CA PRO A 135 -9.48 -16.52 3.97
C PRO A 135 -8.31 -15.59 3.66
N MET A 136 -7.62 -15.84 2.57
CA MET A 136 -6.44 -15.08 2.15
C MET A 136 -6.47 -14.77 0.67
N THR A 137 -5.86 -13.65 0.30
CA THR A 137 -5.59 -13.29 -1.09
C THR A 137 -4.11 -12.98 -1.29
N ILE A 138 -3.63 -13.27 -2.48
CA ILE A 138 -2.34 -12.82 -2.98
C ILE A 138 -2.58 -11.93 -4.20
N GLY A 139 -1.92 -10.79 -4.26
CA GLY A 139 -2.02 -9.87 -5.37
C GLY A 139 -0.66 -9.46 -5.91
N LEU A 140 -0.62 -9.18 -7.19
CA LEU A 140 0.52 -8.55 -7.86
C LEU A 140 0.02 -7.26 -8.50
N ASP A 141 0.67 -6.15 -8.19
CA ASP A 141 0.25 -4.85 -8.69
C ASP A 141 1.40 -3.93 -9.10
N ILE A 142 1.04 -2.98 -9.95
CA ILE A 142 1.86 -1.83 -10.32
C ILE A 142 1.07 -0.58 -9.94
N LYS A 143 1.69 0.31 -9.17
CA LYS A 143 1.07 1.54 -8.67
C LYS A 143 1.88 2.76 -9.09
N PRO A 144 1.73 3.25 -10.34
CA PRO A 144 2.32 4.52 -10.75
C PRO A 144 1.71 5.68 -9.97
N TYR A 145 2.54 6.68 -9.67
CA TYR A 145 2.12 7.85 -8.92
C TYR A 145 2.85 9.12 -9.35
N LEU A 146 2.16 10.24 -9.14
CA LEU A 146 2.66 11.58 -9.36
C LEU A 146 2.71 12.31 -8.02
N ASP A 147 3.91 12.69 -7.58
CA ASP A 147 4.16 13.41 -6.33
C ASP A 147 4.38 14.90 -6.57
N PHE A 148 3.80 15.70 -5.71
CA PHE A 148 4.11 17.12 -5.55
C PHE A 148 4.83 17.32 -4.22
N VAL A 149 6.14 17.56 -4.29
CA VAL A 149 7.01 17.72 -3.12
C VAL A 149 7.20 19.20 -2.84
N GLY A 150 6.69 19.69 -1.69
CA GLY A 150 6.86 21.08 -1.26
C GLY A 150 6.39 22.13 -2.27
N MET A 151 5.42 21.81 -3.12
CA MET A 151 4.88 22.65 -4.21
C MET A 151 5.90 23.11 -5.27
N ARG A 152 7.14 22.62 -5.22
CA ARG A 152 8.22 23.07 -6.12
C ARG A 152 8.80 21.97 -7.00
N ARG A 153 8.61 20.71 -6.65
CA ARG A 153 9.12 19.56 -7.40
C ARG A 153 8.01 18.58 -7.69
N THR A 154 7.89 18.20 -8.95
CA THR A 154 6.99 17.14 -9.40
C THR A 154 7.83 15.92 -9.72
N ASN A 155 7.55 14.79 -9.08
CA ASN A 155 8.19 13.51 -9.33
C ASN A 155 7.15 12.54 -9.87
N LEU A 156 7.41 11.98 -11.04
CA LEU A 156 6.60 10.94 -11.64
C LEU A 156 7.34 9.61 -11.52
N ARG A 157 6.72 8.61 -10.91
CA ARG A 157 7.24 7.25 -10.85
C ARG A 157 6.24 6.27 -11.43
N PHE A 158 6.68 5.52 -12.45
CA PHE A 158 5.86 4.52 -13.13
C PHE A 158 5.97 3.12 -12.51
N TRP A 159 7.10 2.79 -11.89
CA TRP A 159 7.46 1.44 -11.48
C TRP A 159 7.43 1.26 -9.95
N ASP A 160 6.25 1.28 -9.37
CA ASP A 160 6.03 0.84 -7.99
C ASP A 160 5.31 -0.50 -8.01
N THR A 161 6.08 -1.56 -8.31
CA THR A 161 5.60 -2.93 -8.35
C THR A 161 5.66 -3.56 -6.97
N ALA A 162 4.64 -4.35 -6.60
CA ALA A 162 4.62 -5.07 -5.34
C ALA A 162 3.76 -6.32 -5.37
N ILE A 163 4.02 -7.20 -4.42
CA ILE A 163 3.20 -8.36 -4.09
C ILE A 163 2.47 -8.03 -2.80
N SER A 164 1.18 -8.34 -2.75
CA SER A 164 0.35 -8.14 -1.56
C SER A 164 -0.19 -9.45 -1.03
N PHE A 165 -0.22 -9.58 0.29
CA PHE A 165 -0.82 -10.69 1.01
C PHE A 165 -1.86 -10.11 1.96
N LYS A 166 -3.13 -10.53 1.83
CA LYS A 166 -4.22 -9.99 2.63
C LYS A 166 -5.04 -11.10 3.24
N TYR A 167 -5.44 -10.90 4.47
CA TYR A 167 -6.38 -11.75 5.20
C TYR A 167 -7.79 -11.15 5.07
N ILE A 168 -8.75 -12.00 4.79
CA ILE A 168 -10.17 -11.69 4.57
C ILE A 168 -10.95 -11.87 5.88
N PHE A 169 -11.83 -10.93 6.22
CA PHE A 169 -12.71 -11.03 7.40
C PHE A 169 -14.01 -10.25 7.21
#